data_77486597145cf9de2cafa7e1da5c1495
#
_entry.id   77486597145cf9de2cafa7e1da5c1495
#
_cell.length_a   1.000
_cell.length_b   1.000
_cell.length_c   1.000
_cell.angle_alpha   90.00
_cell.angle_beta   90.00
_cell.angle_gamma   90.00
#
_symmetry.space_group_name_H-M   'P 1'
#
loop_
_entity.id
_entity.type
_entity.pdbx_description
1 polymer ?
#
loop_
_entity_poly.entity_id
_entity_poly.type
_entity_poly.pdbx_seq_one_letter_code
_entity_poly.pdbx_strand_id
1 'polypeptide(L)'
;MLNIRKANINDTKQVLKHYSTVIDQIQNYESNPEWIHGIYPKEEKIIESIETGELYLGIINSKVVSSMVLDHNPNQGFEEINWNVNCDEKSAYYIHLVAVNQNYKNRGIAKEMLRYTFNNAKNNDIKSIRLSLNRKNLVIEKLYTQFEFKYVDAIEVNDKDRGLKFFNVYEKVI
;
A
#
# COMPACT_ATOMS: atom_id res chain seq x y z
N MET A 1 3.51 -8.46 20.21
CA MET A 1 2.25 -7.86 19.69
C MET A 1 2.61 -6.83 18.63
N LEU A 2 1.87 -6.73 17.54
CA LEU A 2 2.07 -5.69 16.53
C LEU A 2 1.49 -4.37 17.05
N ASN A 3 2.27 -3.31 17.05
CA ASN A 3 1.81 -1.95 17.32
C ASN A 3 1.75 -1.19 15.99
N ILE A 4 0.58 -0.60 15.66
CA ILE A 4 0.41 0.15 14.42
C ILE A 4 0.21 1.63 14.76
N ARG A 5 0.99 2.50 14.12
CA ARG A 5 0.91 3.95 14.29
C ARG A 5 1.36 4.70 13.04
N LYS A 6 1.02 5.98 12.96
CA LYS A 6 1.63 6.87 11.97
C LYS A 6 3.15 6.98 12.19
N ALA A 7 3.89 7.05 11.10
CA ALA A 7 5.29 7.45 11.12
C ALA A 7 5.43 8.93 11.47
N ASN A 8 6.58 9.30 11.99
CA ASN A 8 7.01 10.68 12.17
C ASN A 8 8.44 10.86 11.66
N ILE A 9 8.91 12.09 11.60
CA ILE A 9 10.21 12.41 10.99
C ILE A 9 11.39 11.66 11.61
N ASN A 10 11.33 11.31 12.91
CA ASN A 10 12.38 10.53 13.57
C ASN A 10 12.45 9.07 13.12
N ASP A 11 11.38 8.58 12.47
CA ASP A 11 11.33 7.22 11.94
C ASP A 11 11.99 7.09 10.56
N THR A 12 12.28 8.20 9.86
CA THR A 12 12.70 8.24 8.46
C THR A 12 13.82 7.24 8.17
N LYS A 13 14.90 7.25 8.94
CA LYS A 13 16.04 6.35 8.74
C LYS A 13 15.62 4.87 8.82
N GLN A 14 14.77 4.54 9.78
CA GLN A 14 14.31 3.16 9.99
C GLN A 14 13.33 2.72 8.91
N VAL A 15 12.49 3.64 8.43
CA VAL A 15 11.55 3.41 7.34
C VAL A 15 12.27 3.17 6.03
N LEU A 16 13.23 4.02 5.64
CA LEU A 16 14.01 3.83 4.42
C LEU A 16 14.78 2.50 4.46
N LYS A 17 15.39 2.16 5.60
CA LYS A 17 16.03 0.85 5.78
C LYS A 17 15.03 -0.31 5.65
N HIS A 18 13.80 -0.16 6.15
CA HIS A 18 12.75 -1.16 6.01
C HIS A 18 12.40 -1.40 4.54
N TYR A 19 12.14 -0.34 3.77
CA TYR A 19 11.85 -0.47 2.33
C TYR A 19 13.02 -1.09 1.57
N SER A 20 14.26 -0.63 1.81
CA SER A 20 15.46 -1.22 1.19
C SER A 20 15.56 -2.72 1.49
N THR A 21 15.36 -3.12 2.76
CA THR A 21 15.37 -4.54 3.15
C THR A 21 14.28 -5.34 2.44
N VAL A 22 13.07 -4.81 2.34
CA VAL A 22 11.97 -5.50 1.66
C VAL A 22 12.25 -5.64 0.16
N ILE A 23 12.78 -4.60 -0.49
CA ILE A 23 13.15 -4.66 -1.90
C ILE A 23 14.17 -5.79 -2.14
N ASP A 24 15.24 -5.88 -1.32
CA ASP A 24 16.21 -6.97 -1.41
C ASP A 24 15.57 -8.35 -1.27
N GLN A 25 14.64 -8.48 -0.34
CA GLN A 25 13.98 -9.76 -0.03
C GLN A 25 13.03 -10.25 -1.13
N ILE A 26 12.43 -9.32 -1.90
CA ILE A 26 11.42 -9.67 -2.92
C ILE A 26 11.95 -9.67 -4.35
N GLN A 27 13.20 -9.29 -4.59
CA GLN A 27 13.79 -9.11 -5.94
C GLN A 27 13.57 -10.33 -6.85
N ASN A 28 13.65 -11.52 -6.31
CA ASN A 28 13.54 -12.78 -7.07
C ASN A 28 12.14 -13.43 -7.01
N TYR A 29 11.15 -12.74 -6.44
CA TYR A 29 9.79 -13.28 -6.37
C TYR A 29 9.02 -12.94 -7.64
N GLU A 30 8.31 -13.92 -8.21
CA GLU A 30 7.38 -13.67 -9.32
C GLU A 30 6.31 -12.62 -8.97
N SER A 31 5.93 -12.57 -7.68
CA SER A 31 4.99 -11.60 -7.14
C SER A 31 5.61 -10.23 -6.81
N ASN A 32 6.87 -10.00 -7.17
CA ASN A 32 7.50 -8.69 -6.99
C ASN A 32 6.66 -7.61 -7.70
N PRO A 33 6.22 -6.56 -6.99
CA PRO A 33 5.50 -5.44 -7.61
C PRO A 33 6.39 -4.54 -8.47
N GLU A 34 7.54 -5.06 -8.91
CA GLU A 34 8.58 -4.36 -9.68
C GLU A 34 9.21 -3.21 -8.90
N TRP A 35 9.43 -3.43 -7.61
CA TRP A 35 10.18 -2.52 -6.77
C TRP A 35 11.68 -2.68 -7.04
N ILE A 36 12.34 -1.53 -7.28
CA ILE A 36 13.74 -1.47 -7.70
C ILE A 36 14.41 -0.34 -6.94
N HIS A 37 15.55 -0.62 -6.31
CA HIS A 37 16.34 0.39 -5.60
C HIS A 37 16.59 1.64 -6.43
N GLY A 38 16.33 2.82 -5.85
CA GLY A 38 16.52 4.12 -6.47
C GLY A 38 15.55 4.47 -7.60
N ILE A 39 14.68 3.54 -8.00
CA ILE A 39 13.68 3.74 -9.06
C ILE A 39 12.26 3.78 -8.49
N TYR A 40 11.86 2.71 -7.79
CA TYR A 40 10.53 2.65 -7.21
C TYR A 40 10.45 1.65 -6.04
N PRO A 41 9.85 2.03 -4.89
CA PRO A 41 9.42 3.39 -4.57
C PRO A 41 10.58 4.37 -4.42
N LYS A 42 10.38 5.63 -4.81
CA LYS A 42 11.38 6.69 -4.62
C LYS A 42 11.45 7.09 -3.15
N GLU A 43 12.67 7.30 -2.63
CA GLU A 43 12.88 7.70 -1.23
C GLU A 43 12.17 9.00 -0.89
N GLU A 44 12.16 9.97 -1.83
CA GLU A 44 11.49 11.25 -1.67
C GLU A 44 9.99 11.08 -1.43
N LYS A 45 9.34 10.12 -2.12
CA LYS A 45 7.91 9.83 -1.92
C LYS A 45 7.63 9.17 -0.58
N ILE A 46 8.53 8.32 -0.11
CA ILE A 46 8.44 7.72 1.22
C ILE A 46 8.57 8.82 2.29
N ILE A 47 9.53 9.72 2.14
CA ILE A 47 9.75 10.85 3.07
C ILE A 47 8.54 11.78 3.06
N GLU A 48 8.04 12.17 1.90
CA GLU A 48 6.82 12.97 1.75
C GLU A 48 5.65 12.35 2.52
N SER A 49 5.42 11.04 2.36
CA SER A 49 4.33 10.33 3.06
C SER A 49 4.51 10.31 4.60
N ILE A 50 5.75 10.40 5.10
CA ILE A 50 6.03 10.56 6.53
C ILE A 50 5.67 11.99 6.97
N GLU A 51 6.10 13.00 6.22
CA GLU A 51 5.89 14.42 6.52
C GLU A 51 4.40 14.79 6.49
N THR A 52 3.64 14.24 5.55
CA THR A 52 2.20 14.43 5.44
C THR A 52 1.39 13.59 6.44
N GLY A 53 2.05 12.68 7.18
CA GLY A 53 1.39 11.80 8.16
C GLY A 53 0.50 10.73 7.53
N GLU A 54 0.82 10.31 6.32
CA GLU A 54 0.10 9.31 5.54
C GLU A 54 0.74 7.92 5.61
N LEU A 55 2.00 7.83 6.07
CA LEU A 55 2.71 6.57 6.22
C LEU A 55 2.45 5.96 7.59
N TYR A 56 1.99 4.72 7.61
CA TYR A 56 1.72 3.92 8.82
C TYR A 56 2.74 2.80 8.95
N LEU A 57 3.14 2.53 10.19
CA LEU A 57 4.14 1.51 10.55
C LEU A 57 3.52 0.43 11.41
N GLY A 58 3.84 -0.82 11.11
CA GLY A 58 3.69 -1.93 12.04
C GLY A 58 5.02 -2.23 12.72
N ILE A 59 5.02 -2.21 14.04
CA ILE A 59 6.21 -2.28 14.88
C ILE A 59 6.13 -3.48 15.81
N ILE A 60 7.19 -4.29 15.86
CA ILE A 60 7.39 -5.38 16.82
C ILE A 60 8.77 -5.20 17.49
N ASN A 61 8.80 -5.18 18.81
CA ASN A 61 10.05 -5.03 19.58
C ASN A 61 10.92 -3.86 19.08
N SER A 62 10.29 -2.69 18.92
CA SER A 62 10.90 -1.45 18.44
C SER A 62 11.47 -1.50 17.01
N LYS A 63 11.16 -2.54 16.24
CA LYS A 63 11.57 -2.66 14.84
C LYS A 63 10.38 -2.46 13.92
N VAL A 64 10.57 -1.68 12.86
CA VAL A 64 9.59 -1.59 11.76
C VAL A 64 9.61 -2.93 11.01
N VAL A 65 8.46 -3.60 10.97
CA VAL A 65 8.28 -4.89 10.32
C VAL A 65 7.30 -4.82 9.15
N SER A 66 6.49 -3.77 9.11
CA SER A 66 5.60 -3.46 8.00
C SER A 66 5.35 -1.97 7.86
N SER A 67 4.96 -1.55 6.69
CA SER A 67 4.53 -0.18 6.39
C SER A 67 3.45 -0.18 5.32
N MET A 68 2.68 0.90 5.27
CA MET A 68 1.77 1.22 4.18
C MET A 68 1.55 2.74 4.14
N VAL A 69 1.27 3.27 2.96
CA VAL A 69 0.75 4.61 2.78
C VAL A 69 -0.76 4.53 2.64
N LEU A 70 -1.46 5.37 3.36
CA LEU A 70 -2.91 5.50 3.36
C LEU A 70 -3.23 6.98 3.25
N ASP A 71 -3.73 7.39 2.10
CA ASP A 71 -3.94 8.79 1.75
C ASP A 71 -5.26 9.01 0.99
N HIS A 72 -5.43 10.22 0.46
CA HIS A 72 -6.56 10.62 -0.38
C HIS A 72 -6.14 10.88 -1.84
N ASN A 73 -4.94 10.43 -2.25
CA ASN A 73 -4.37 10.72 -3.55
C ASN A 73 -4.54 9.53 -4.50
N PRO A 74 -5.40 9.62 -5.53
CA PRO A 74 -5.57 8.55 -6.50
C PRO A 74 -4.30 8.30 -7.31
N ASN A 75 -4.07 7.04 -7.69
CA ASN A 75 -3.06 6.71 -8.68
C ASN A 75 -3.45 7.24 -10.07
N GLN A 76 -2.44 7.46 -10.91
CA GLN A 76 -2.66 7.77 -12.32
C GLN A 76 -3.58 6.72 -12.98
N GLY A 77 -4.56 7.16 -13.75
CA GLY A 77 -5.55 6.33 -14.42
C GLY A 77 -6.82 6.03 -13.57
N PHE A 78 -6.83 6.44 -12.28
CA PHE A 78 -8.00 6.24 -11.44
C PHE A 78 -9.14 7.21 -11.74
N GLU A 79 -8.86 8.30 -12.41
CA GLU A 79 -9.83 9.28 -12.92
C GLU A 79 -10.77 8.70 -13.98
N GLU A 80 -10.35 7.65 -14.68
CA GLU A 80 -11.14 6.98 -15.72
C GLU A 80 -11.96 5.80 -15.19
N ILE A 81 -11.77 5.41 -13.92
CA ILE A 81 -12.41 4.24 -13.32
C ILE A 81 -13.86 4.55 -12.91
N ASN A 82 -14.77 3.69 -13.35
CA ASN A 82 -16.16 3.73 -12.89
C ASN A 82 -16.31 2.98 -11.57
N TRP A 83 -16.05 3.67 -10.46
CA TRP A 83 -16.09 3.12 -9.11
C TRP A 83 -17.50 2.67 -8.70
N ASN A 84 -17.61 1.61 -7.90
CA ASN A 84 -18.90 1.17 -7.37
C ASN A 84 -19.52 2.20 -6.40
N VAL A 85 -18.66 2.96 -5.70
CA VAL A 85 -19.09 4.06 -4.85
C VAL A 85 -18.64 5.38 -5.46
N ASN A 86 -19.62 6.17 -5.90
CA ASN A 86 -19.36 7.54 -6.34
C ASN A 86 -19.19 8.43 -5.09
N CYS A 87 -17.97 8.80 -4.78
CA CYS A 87 -17.64 9.72 -3.70
C CYS A 87 -16.45 10.59 -4.10
N ASP A 88 -16.31 11.73 -3.43
CA ASP A 88 -15.16 12.60 -3.60
C ASP A 88 -13.87 11.93 -3.05
N GLU A 89 -12.73 12.47 -3.40
CA GLU A 89 -11.42 11.94 -2.99
C GLU A 89 -11.27 11.94 -1.46
N LYS A 90 -11.81 12.93 -0.76
CA LYS A 90 -11.74 13.03 0.71
C LYS A 90 -12.54 11.92 1.41
N SER A 91 -13.53 11.37 0.73
CA SER A 91 -14.35 10.27 1.22
C SER A 91 -13.85 8.89 0.77
N ALA A 92 -12.70 8.83 0.08
CA ALA A 92 -12.02 7.60 -0.30
C ALA A 92 -10.61 7.55 0.29
N TYR A 93 -10.18 6.37 0.73
CA TYR A 93 -8.78 6.08 1.00
C TYR A 93 -8.15 5.33 -0.17
N TYR A 94 -6.88 5.64 -0.43
CA TYR A 94 -6.04 4.89 -1.36
C TYR A 94 -4.91 4.22 -0.59
N ILE A 95 -4.70 2.92 -0.83
CA ILE A 95 -3.62 2.14 -0.21
C ILE A 95 -2.46 2.05 -1.21
N HIS A 96 -1.28 2.49 -0.76
CA HIS A 96 -0.06 2.43 -1.54
C HIS A 96 1.09 1.83 -0.73
N LEU A 97 2.14 1.39 -1.41
CA LEU A 97 3.45 1.04 -0.86
C LEU A 97 3.38 0.09 0.35
N VAL A 98 2.49 -0.90 0.29
CA VAL A 98 2.40 -1.90 1.37
C VAL A 98 3.64 -2.79 1.34
N ALA A 99 4.39 -2.78 2.44
CA ALA A 99 5.60 -3.54 2.62
C ALA A 99 5.54 -4.37 3.91
N VAL A 100 5.88 -5.65 3.82
CA VAL A 100 6.04 -6.53 4.98
C VAL A 100 7.40 -7.22 4.88
N ASN A 101 8.22 -7.06 5.91
CA ASN A 101 9.51 -7.72 6.00
C ASN A 101 9.33 -9.25 6.00
N GLN A 102 9.97 -9.94 5.05
CA GLN A 102 9.76 -11.37 4.80
C GLN A 102 10.17 -12.26 5.97
N ASN A 103 11.04 -11.78 6.86
CA ASN A 103 11.36 -12.49 8.12
C ASN A 103 10.17 -12.58 9.08
N TYR A 104 9.12 -11.81 8.82
CA TYR A 104 7.87 -11.77 9.59
C TYR A 104 6.66 -12.26 8.79
N LYS A 105 6.86 -12.82 7.59
CA LYS A 105 5.76 -13.37 6.78
C LYS A 105 4.99 -14.47 7.52
N ASN A 106 3.76 -14.72 7.09
CA ASN A 106 2.85 -15.73 7.65
C ASN A 106 2.45 -15.52 9.12
N ARG A 107 2.74 -14.33 9.69
CA ARG A 107 2.34 -13.97 11.06
C ARG A 107 1.09 -13.09 11.12
N GLY A 108 0.35 -12.95 10.02
CA GLY A 108 -0.87 -12.16 9.95
C GLY A 108 -0.67 -10.64 9.90
N ILE A 109 0.57 -10.15 9.79
CA ILE A 109 0.89 -8.70 9.85
C ILE A 109 0.12 -7.90 8.80
N ALA A 110 0.12 -8.34 7.54
CA ALA A 110 -0.63 -7.64 6.48
C ALA A 110 -2.15 -7.60 6.79
N LYS A 111 -2.70 -8.66 7.40
CA LYS A 111 -4.09 -8.70 7.82
C LYS A 111 -4.38 -7.70 8.94
N GLU A 112 -3.48 -7.54 9.90
CA GLU A 112 -3.62 -6.55 10.97
C GLU A 112 -3.52 -5.11 10.43
N MET A 113 -2.61 -4.85 9.48
CA MET A 113 -2.53 -3.55 8.80
C MET A 113 -3.86 -3.21 8.10
N LEU A 114 -4.48 -4.17 7.39
CA LEU A 114 -5.78 -3.97 6.74
C LEU A 114 -6.90 -3.74 7.76
N ARG A 115 -6.96 -4.51 8.85
CA ARG A 115 -7.96 -4.28 9.91
C ARG A 115 -7.84 -2.89 10.52
N TYR A 116 -6.61 -2.44 10.74
CA TYR A 116 -6.34 -1.08 11.19
C TYR A 116 -6.88 -0.05 10.19
N THR A 117 -6.64 -0.25 8.89
CA THR A 117 -7.15 0.62 7.82
C THR A 117 -8.68 0.70 7.85
N PHE A 118 -9.38 -0.43 8.02
CA PHE A 118 -10.85 -0.45 8.07
C PHE A 118 -11.40 0.27 9.29
N ASN A 119 -10.77 0.09 10.45
CA ASN A 119 -11.16 0.81 11.65
C ASN A 119 -10.91 2.32 11.51
N ASN A 120 -9.77 2.70 10.92
CA ASN A 120 -9.45 4.08 10.63
C ASN A 120 -10.46 4.69 9.65
N ALA A 121 -10.81 3.98 8.57
CA ALA A 121 -11.77 4.41 7.58
C ALA A 121 -13.16 4.67 8.21
N LYS A 122 -13.65 3.75 9.03
CA LYS A 122 -14.93 3.91 9.75
C LYS A 122 -14.94 5.11 10.67
N ASN A 123 -13.84 5.36 11.39
CA ASN A 123 -13.72 6.47 12.33
C ASN A 123 -13.58 7.84 11.63
N ASN A 124 -13.32 7.87 10.33
CA ASN A 124 -13.16 9.09 9.54
C ASN A 124 -14.22 9.22 8.41
N ASP A 125 -15.33 8.51 8.51
CA ASP A 125 -16.47 8.56 7.57
C ASP A 125 -16.07 8.27 6.10
N ILE A 126 -15.04 7.44 5.91
CA ILE A 126 -14.60 7.00 4.59
C ILE A 126 -15.60 6.00 4.01
N LYS A 127 -15.99 6.19 2.77
CA LYS A 127 -16.98 5.37 2.07
C LYS A 127 -16.37 4.24 1.25
N SER A 128 -15.12 4.42 0.84
CA SER A 128 -14.45 3.48 -0.08
C SER A 128 -12.96 3.42 0.20
N ILE A 129 -12.38 2.22 0.09
CA ILE A 129 -10.93 2.01 0.08
C ILE A 129 -10.56 1.41 -1.26
N ARG A 130 -9.57 2.01 -1.93
CA ARG A 130 -9.19 1.74 -3.30
C ARG A 130 -7.70 1.42 -3.41
N LEU A 131 -7.34 0.56 -4.33
CA LEU A 131 -5.95 0.20 -4.59
C LEU A 131 -5.76 -0.36 -6.00
N SER A 132 -4.53 -0.37 -6.47
CA SER A 132 -4.13 -1.09 -7.67
C SER A 132 -3.06 -2.14 -7.34
N LEU A 133 -3.13 -3.26 -8.04
CA LEU A 133 -2.16 -4.36 -7.91
C LEU A 133 -1.58 -4.69 -9.28
N ASN A 134 -0.26 -4.90 -9.35
CA ASN A 134 0.33 -5.50 -10.52
C ASN A 134 -0.36 -6.84 -10.82
N ARG A 135 -0.78 -7.06 -12.07
CA ARG A 135 -1.51 -8.27 -12.51
C ARG A 135 -0.83 -9.59 -12.19
N LYS A 136 0.49 -9.58 -12.00
CA LYS A 136 1.28 -10.76 -11.63
C LYS A 136 1.21 -11.09 -10.14
N ASN A 137 0.72 -10.18 -9.29
CA ASN A 137 0.78 -10.34 -7.84
C ASN A 137 -0.45 -11.08 -7.27
N LEU A 138 -0.63 -12.33 -7.70
CA LEU A 138 -1.76 -13.18 -7.31
C LEU A 138 -1.80 -13.49 -5.80
N VAL A 139 -0.66 -13.47 -5.13
CA VAL A 139 -0.59 -13.72 -3.67
C VAL A 139 -1.24 -12.60 -2.89
N ILE A 140 -0.93 -11.37 -3.26
CA ILE A 140 -1.50 -10.18 -2.62
C ILE A 140 -2.97 -9.99 -3.03
N GLU A 141 -3.32 -10.31 -4.27
CA GLU A 141 -4.72 -10.33 -4.72
C GLU A 141 -5.59 -11.21 -3.83
N LYS A 142 -5.15 -12.45 -3.54
CA LYS A 142 -5.85 -13.36 -2.61
C LYS A 142 -6.04 -12.75 -1.22
N LEU A 143 -5.06 -12.02 -0.71
CA LEU A 143 -5.18 -11.33 0.56
C LEU A 143 -6.31 -10.29 0.51
N TYR A 144 -6.31 -9.40 -0.47
CA TYR A 144 -7.32 -8.33 -0.57
C TYR A 144 -8.72 -8.88 -0.82
N THR A 145 -8.87 -9.90 -1.68
CA THR A 145 -10.17 -10.53 -1.94
C THR A 145 -10.75 -11.23 -0.70
N GLN A 146 -9.91 -11.82 0.18
CA GLN A 146 -10.35 -12.33 1.49
C GLN A 146 -10.92 -11.23 2.40
N PHE A 147 -10.54 -9.98 2.19
CA PHE A 147 -11.06 -8.81 2.90
C PHE A 147 -12.13 -8.06 2.11
N GLU A 148 -12.78 -8.76 1.14
CA GLU A 148 -13.91 -8.27 0.35
C GLU A 148 -13.60 -7.09 -0.57
N PHE A 149 -12.32 -6.88 -0.91
CA PHE A 149 -12.00 -6.03 -2.04
C PHE A 149 -12.49 -6.70 -3.32
N LYS A 150 -13.22 -5.96 -4.11
CA LYS A 150 -13.77 -6.42 -5.38
C LYS A 150 -12.98 -5.81 -6.53
N TYR A 151 -12.71 -6.62 -7.54
CA TYR A 151 -12.17 -6.13 -8.81
C TYR A 151 -13.16 -5.14 -9.42
N VAL A 152 -12.65 -4.02 -9.90
CA VAL A 152 -13.44 -2.97 -10.56
C VAL A 152 -13.06 -2.88 -12.02
N ASP A 153 -11.75 -2.70 -12.30
CA ASP A 153 -11.24 -2.47 -13.64
C ASP A 153 -9.76 -2.82 -13.76
N ALA A 154 -9.20 -2.61 -14.92
CA ALA A 154 -7.77 -2.71 -15.19
C ALA A 154 -7.28 -1.44 -15.89
N ILE A 155 -6.10 -0.98 -15.48
CA ILE A 155 -5.47 0.21 -16.06
C ILE A 155 -4.10 -0.11 -16.66
N GLU A 156 -3.73 0.68 -17.65
CA GLU A 156 -2.41 0.71 -18.25
C GLU A 156 -1.76 2.06 -17.91
N VAL A 157 -0.57 2.01 -17.34
CA VAL A 157 0.17 3.22 -16.97
C VAL A 157 1.53 3.17 -17.64
N ASN A 158 1.88 4.22 -18.36
CA ASN A 158 3.23 4.38 -18.90
C ASN A 158 4.12 5.09 -17.86
N ASP A 159 4.77 4.29 -17.03
CA ASP A 159 5.70 4.78 -16.01
C ASP A 159 7.01 5.21 -16.68
N LYS A 160 7.45 6.45 -16.41
CA LYS A 160 8.64 7.03 -17.07
C LYS A 160 9.92 6.24 -16.81
N ASP A 161 10.03 5.65 -15.63
CA ASP A 161 11.24 4.98 -15.18
C ASP A 161 11.19 3.46 -15.43
N ARG A 162 9.98 2.87 -15.54
CA ARG A 162 9.76 1.42 -15.62
C ARG A 162 9.00 0.97 -16.86
N GLY A 163 8.59 1.90 -17.74
CA GLY A 163 7.83 1.60 -18.95
C GLY A 163 6.36 1.25 -18.69
N LEU A 164 5.71 0.60 -19.67
CA LEU A 164 4.30 0.25 -19.59
C LEU A 164 4.02 -0.77 -18.49
N LYS A 165 3.05 -0.46 -17.66
CA LYS A 165 2.62 -1.28 -16.52
C LYS A 165 1.12 -1.55 -16.57
N PHE A 166 0.76 -2.76 -16.16
CA PHE A 166 -0.64 -3.23 -16.14
C PHE A 166 -1.05 -3.53 -14.72
N PHE A 167 -2.12 -2.90 -14.27
CA PHE A 167 -2.65 -3.08 -12.92
C PHE A 167 -4.12 -3.47 -12.96
N ASN A 168 -4.50 -4.35 -12.04
CA ASN A 168 -5.88 -4.57 -11.68
C ASN A 168 -6.25 -3.62 -10.54
N VAL A 169 -7.44 -3.04 -10.62
CA VAL A 169 -7.95 -2.05 -9.67
C VAL A 169 -9.04 -2.68 -8.81
N TYR A 170 -8.99 -2.42 -7.53
CA TYR A 170 -9.89 -3.00 -6.54
C TYR A 170 -10.50 -1.94 -5.65
N GLU A 171 -11.73 -2.17 -5.23
CA GLU A 171 -12.45 -1.33 -4.30
C GLU A 171 -13.07 -2.17 -3.18
N LYS A 172 -13.01 -1.64 -1.95
CA LYS A 172 -13.81 -2.11 -0.82
C LYS A 172 -14.72 -0.99 -0.36
N VAL A 173 -16.01 -1.25 -0.37
CA VAL A 173 -17.03 -0.36 0.24
C VAL A 173 -16.99 -0.51 1.75
N ILE A 174 -17.05 0.60 2.49
CA ILE A 174 -16.99 0.67 3.96
C ILE A 174 -18.37 0.92 4.55
#